data_ef9a8280fa2fbdf23e4cabd379022259
#
_entry.id   ef9a8280fa2fbdf23e4cabd379022259
#
_cell.length_a   1.000
_cell.length_b   1.000
_cell.length_c   1.000
_cell.angle_alpha   90.00
_cell.angle_beta   90.00
_cell.angle_gamma   90.00
#
_symmetry.space_group_name_H-M   'P 1'
#
loop_
_entity.id
_entity.type
_entity.pdbx_description
1 polymer ?
#
loop_
_entity_poly.entity_id
_entity_poly.type
_entity_poly.pdbx_seq_one_letter_code
_entity_poly.pdbx_strand_id
1 'polypeptide(L)'
;SYINSVEKNEIVKSFKIKVYNEDSGYGLLRHVMVRRGFASGEVMVVLVCASPIFPSKNNFVKALRKLHPEITTVILNVNDKKTSMVLGERNITLYGKGFIEDTLCGCTFRLSPASFYQVNPVQTEKLYQKAIKMAKLQGEEKVIDAYCGIGTIGLIASSHVKEVISVELNKDAVKDAIINAKRNGIKNVKFYQGDAGKFMVNLAG
;
A
#
# COMPACT_ATOMS: atom_id res chain seq x y z
N SER A 1 4.94 -3.12 -15.76
CA SER A 1 4.10 -4.23 -15.27
C SER A 1 4.79 -5.54 -15.58
N TYR A 2 5.08 -6.35 -14.54
CA TYR A 2 5.82 -7.62 -14.68
C TYR A 2 4.97 -8.75 -15.27
N ILE A 3 3.66 -8.60 -15.30
CA ILE A 3 2.77 -9.59 -15.89
C ILE A 3 2.39 -9.11 -17.28
N ASN A 4 2.72 -9.89 -18.31
CA ASN A 4 2.39 -9.57 -19.69
C ASN A 4 0.88 -9.39 -19.85
N SER A 5 0.46 -8.32 -20.53
CA SER A 5 -0.94 -8.01 -20.76
C SER A 5 -1.67 -9.10 -21.56
N VAL A 6 -0.94 -9.81 -22.45
CA VAL A 6 -1.47 -10.91 -23.26
C VAL A 6 -1.79 -12.12 -22.38
N GLU A 7 -0.88 -12.52 -21.49
CA GLU A 7 -1.09 -13.63 -20.54
C GLU A 7 -2.22 -13.38 -19.56
N LYS A 8 -2.37 -12.11 -19.10
CA LYS A 8 -3.52 -11.72 -18.28
C LYS A 8 -4.83 -11.92 -19.01
N ASN A 9 -4.89 -11.54 -20.29
CA ASN A 9 -6.08 -11.71 -21.11
C ASN A 9 -6.42 -13.19 -21.35
N GLU A 10 -5.44 -14.05 -21.57
CA GLU A 10 -5.66 -15.49 -21.78
C GLU A 10 -6.21 -16.17 -20.54
N ILE A 11 -5.63 -15.92 -19.36
CA ILE A 11 -6.11 -16.51 -18.11
C ILE A 11 -7.52 -16.02 -17.77
N VAL A 12 -7.81 -14.73 -17.95
CA VAL A 12 -9.15 -14.16 -17.73
C VAL A 12 -10.18 -14.80 -18.64
N LYS A 13 -9.83 -15.00 -19.93
CA LYS A 13 -10.69 -15.65 -20.91
C LYS A 13 -10.92 -17.13 -20.61
N SER A 14 -9.86 -17.87 -20.24
CA SER A 14 -9.95 -19.31 -19.93
C SER A 14 -10.88 -19.62 -18.75
N PHE A 15 -10.96 -18.71 -17.79
CA PHE A 15 -11.89 -18.79 -16.66
C PHE A 15 -13.24 -18.11 -16.93
N LYS A 16 -13.49 -17.65 -18.18
CA LYS A 16 -14.74 -16.97 -18.59
C LYS A 16 -15.10 -15.78 -17.70
N ILE A 17 -14.11 -15.06 -17.20
CA ILE A 17 -14.29 -13.88 -16.36
C ILE A 17 -14.68 -12.72 -17.27
N LYS A 18 -15.85 -12.15 -17.06
CA LYS A 18 -16.33 -11.00 -17.81
C LYS A 18 -15.61 -9.74 -17.35
N VAL A 19 -14.95 -9.05 -18.29
CA VAL A 19 -14.40 -7.72 -18.04
C VAL A 19 -15.56 -6.74 -17.85
N TYR A 20 -15.44 -5.88 -16.85
CA TYR A 20 -16.44 -4.87 -16.54
C TYR A 20 -16.44 -3.77 -17.62
N ASN A 21 -17.63 -3.40 -18.04
CA ASN A 21 -17.86 -2.28 -18.95
C ASN A 21 -18.46 -1.13 -18.14
N GLU A 22 -17.76 -0.01 -18.07
CA GLU A 22 -18.15 1.14 -17.25
C GLU A 22 -19.42 1.83 -17.77
N ASP A 23 -19.70 1.77 -19.08
CA ASP A 23 -20.89 2.40 -19.68
C ASP A 23 -22.15 1.59 -19.36
N SER A 24 -22.10 0.27 -19.54
CA SER A 24 -23.25 -0.61 -19.32
C SER A 24 -23.40 -1.05 -17.86
N GLY A 25 -22.34 -0.97 -17.05
CA GLY A 25 -22.31 -1.49 -15.67
C GLY A 25 -22.27 -3.02 -15.58
N TYR A 26 -21.99 -3.72 -16.69
CA TYR A 26 -21.95 -5.18 -16.74
C TYR A 26 -20.50 -5.70 -16.73
N GLY A 27 -20.32 -6.83 -16.04
CA GLY A 27 -19.04 -7.53 -15.92
C GLY A 27 -18.57 -7.63 -14.48
N LEU A 28 -17.45 -8.30 -14.29
CA LEU A 28 -16.91 -8.57 -12.94
C LEU A 28 -15.57 -7.85 -12.74
N LEU A 29 -14.59 -8.11 -13.60
CA LEU A 29 -13.22 -7.64 -13.42
C LEU A 29 -13.08 -6.21 -13.98
N ARG A 30 -12.88 -5.23 -13.07
CA ARG A 30 -12.70 -3.82 -13.44
C ARG A 30 -11.24 -3.50 -13.71
N HIS A 31 -10.36 -3.82 -12.75
CA HIS A 31 -8.93 -3.52 -12.85
C HIS A 31 -8.08 -4.66 -12.32
N VAL A 32 -6.84 -4.72 -12.77
CA VAL A 32 -5.80 -5.56 -12.18
C VAL A 32 -4.63 -4.66 -11.80
N MET A 33 -4.36 -4.55 -10.51
CA MET A 33 -3.22 -3.80 -9.99
C MET A 33 -2.12 -4.78 -9.57
N VAL A 34 -0.89 -4.50 -9.97
CA VAL A 34 0.28 -5.27 -9.56
C VAL A 34 1.24 -4.35 -8.82
N ARG A 35 1.64 -4.77 -7.62
CA ARG A 35 2.66 -4.10 -6.82
C ARG A 35 3.81 -5.04 -6.57
N ARG A 36 5.03 -4.53 -6.66
CA ARG A 36 6.24 -5.27 -6.31
C ARG A 36 7.06 -4.49 -5.31
N GLY A 37 7.48 -5.15 -4.23
CA GLY A 37 8.52 -4.66 -3.35
C GLY A 37 9.85 -4.63 -4.10
N PHE A 38 10.56 -3.52 -4.03
CA PHE A 38 11.83 -3.34 -4.75
C PHE A 38 12.96 -4.16 -4.11
N ALA A 39 13.10 -4.04 -2.80
CA ALA A 39 14.12 -4.75 -2.03
C ALA A 39 13.72 -6.21 -1.75
N SER A 40 12.45 -6.45 -1.42
CA SER A 40 11.95 -7.78 -1.06
C SER A 40 11.71 -8.70 -2.26
N GLY A 41 11.40 -8.12 -3.43
CA GLY A 41 10.94 -8.86 -4.60
C GLY A 41 9.52 -9.43 -4.48
N GLU A 42 8.83 -9.26 -3.34
CA GLU A 42 7.45 -9.73 -3.14
C GLU A 42 6.50 -9.08 -4.14
N VAL A 43 5.57 -9.88 -4.68
CA VAL A 43 4.60 -9.42 -5.69
C VAL A 43 3.17 -9.61 -5.17
N MET A 44 2.42 -8.52 -5.18
CA MET A 44 0.99 -8.49 -4.87
C MET A 44 0.18 -8.25 -6.14
N VAL A 45 -0.82 -9.10 -6.37
CA VAL A 45 -1.82 -8.90 -7.41
C VAL A 45 -3.16 -8.56 -6.75
N VAL A 46 -3.76 -7.46 -7.16
CA VAL A 46 -5.09 -7.04 -6.71
C VAL A 46 -6.06 -7.10 -7.89
N LEU A 47 -7.06 -7.96 -7.76
CA LEU A 47 -8.17 -8.09 -8.70
C LEU A 47 -9.30 -7.18 -8.22
N VAL A 48 -9.51 -6.06 -8.89
CA VAL A 48 -10.61 -5.15 -8.57
C VAL A 48 -11.86 -5.60 -9.30
N CYS A 49 -12.88 -5.97 -8.55
CA CYS A 49 -14.09 -6.57 -9.07
C CYS A 49 -15.35 -5.84 -8.60
N ALA A 50 -16.37 -5.82 -9.44
CA ALA A 50 -17.68 -5.24 -9.12
C ALA A 50 -18.48 -6.08 -8.10
N SER A 51 -18.01 -7.29 -7.75
CA SER A 51 -18.68 -8.20 -6.83
C SER A 51 -17.65 -9.00 -6.03
N PRO A 52 -17.97 -9.40 -4.79
CA PRO A 52 -17.11 -10.30 -4.00
C PRO A 52 -17.12 -11.74 -4.50
N ILE A 53 -18.05 -12.10 -5.41
CA ILE A 53 -18.19 -13.43 -5.96
C ILE A 53 -17.31 -13.57 -7.19
N PHE A 54 -16.21 -14.30 -7.04
CA PHE A 54 -15.27 -14.56 -8.14
C PHE A 54 -15.36 -16.05 -8.55
N PRO A 55 -15.76 -16.35 -9.80
CA PRO A 55 -15.92 -17.73 -10.25
C PRO A 55 -14.62 -18.51 -10.17
N SER A 56 -14.69 -19.74 -9.67
CA SER A 56 -13.54 -20.66 -9.58
C SER A 56 -12.27 -20.03 -8.99
N LYS A 57 -12.42 -19.12 -8.02
CA LYS A 57 -11.33 -18.31 -7.45
C LYS A 57 -10.06 -19.11 -7.09
N ASN A 58 -10.24 -20.30 -6.49
CA ASN A 58 -9.10 -21.13 -6.08
C ASN A 58 -8.31 -21.68 -7.28
N ASN A 59 -9.03 -22.13 -8.32
CA ASN A 59 -8.38 -22.62 -9.54
C ASN A 59 -7.75 -21.48 -10.34
N PHE A 60 -8.40 -20.32 -10.38
CA PHE A 60 -7.84 -19.11 -10.98
C PHE A 60 -6.51 -18.72 -10.33
N VAL A 61 -6.49 -18.66 -8.99
CA VAL A 61 -5.26 -18.32 -8.24
C VAL A 61 -4.17 -19.36 -8.47
N LYS A 62 -4.52 -20.67 -8.48
CA LYS A 62 -3.55 -21.74 -8.81
C LYS A 62 -2.97 -21.58 -10.21
N ALA A 63 -3.80 -21.31 -11.21
CA ALA A 63 -3.35 -21.12 -12.61
C ALA A 63 -2.49 -19.86 -12.73
N LEU A 64 -2.89 -18.75 -12.11
CA LEU A 64 -2.13 -17.51 -12.09
C LEU A 64 -0.72 -17.71 -11.50
N ARG A 65 -0.63 -18.42 -10.36
CA ARG A 65 0.63 -18.70 -9.69
C ARG A 65 1.49 -19.75 -10.40
N LYS A 66 0.87 -20.63 -11.18
CA LYS A 66 1.63 -21.57 -12.04
C LYS A 66 2.36 -20.82 -13.15
N LEU A 67 1.75 -19.76 -13.71
CA LEU A 67 2.38 -18.91 -14.72
C LEU A 67 3.35 -17.91 -14.09
N HIS A 68 3.06 -17.44 -12.87
CA HIS A 68 3.80 -16.40 -12.17
C HIS A 68 4.09 -16.84 -10.72
N PRO A 69 5.08 -17.73 -10.51
CA PRO A 69 5.42 -18.24 -9.18
C PRO A 69 5.94 -17.18 -8.21
N GLU A 70 6.42 -16.04 -8.73
CA GLU A 70 6.86 -14.88 -7.97
C GLU A 70 5.72 -14.16 -7.22
N ILE A 71 4.45 -14.43 -7.53
CA ILE A 71 3.31 -13.83 -6.83
C ILE A 71 3.23 -14.37 -5.41
N THR A 72 3.40 -13.48 -4.44
CA THR A 72 3.38 -13.80 -2.99
C THR A 72 2.01 -13.61 -2.36
N THR A 73 1.16 -12.75 -2.94
CA THR A 73 -0.20 -12.54 -2.44
C THR A 73 -1.16 -12.13 -3.56
N VAL A 74 -2.41 -12.61 -3.47
CA VAL A 74 -3.51 -12.25 -4.39
C VAL A 74 -4.70 -11.78 -3.56
N ILE A 75 -5.24 -10.63 -3.93
CA ILE A 75 -6.33 -9.96 -3.23
C ILE A 75 -7.46 -9.69 -4.22
N LEU A 76 -8.69 -9.97 -3.80
CA LEU A 76 -9.90 -9.48 -4.43
C LEU A 76 -10.32 -8.19 -3.71
N ASN A 77 -10.28 -7.07 -4.42
CA ASN A 77 -10.82 -5.81 -3.96
C ASN A 77 -12.21 -5.61 -4.56
N VAL A 78 -13.19 -5.32 -3.71
CA VAL A 78 -14.58 -5.12 -4.14
C VAL A 78 -14.83 -3.63 -4.34
N ASN A 79 -15.09 -3.26 -5.59
CA ASN A 79 -15.52 -1.92 -5.98
C ASN A 79 -16.82 -2.02 -6.80
N ASP A 80 -17.94 -2.01 -6.10
CA ASP A 80 -19.31 -2.11 -6.64
C ASP A 80 -19.95 -0.75 -6.92
N LYS A 81 -19.23 0.33 -6.65
CA LYS A 81 -19.72 1.72 -6.82
C LYS A 81 -19.42 2.25 -8.22
N LYS A 82 -20.30 3.09 -8.77
CA LYS A 82 -19.99 3.95 -9.92
C LYS A 82 -19.10 5.10 -9.44
N THR A 83 -17.80 4.96 -9.64
CA THR A 83 -16.80 5.92 -9.16
C THR A 83 -15.54 5.87 -10.02
N SER A 84 -14.84 6.99 -10.11
CA SER A 84 -13.50 7.06 -10.72
C SER A 84 -12.40 6.45 -9.86
N MET A 85 -12.70 6.12 -8.58
CA MET A 85 -11.74 5.45 -7.70
C MET A 85 -11.49 4.03 -8.18
N VAL A 86 -10.22 3.66 -8.33
CA VAL A 86 -9.84 2.30 -8.76
C VAL A 86 -10.17 1.27 -7.70
N LEU A 87 -9.80 1.53 -6.43
CA LEU A 87 -10.00 0.61 -5.32
C LEU A 87 -11.31 0.91 -4.57
N GLY A 88 -12.03 -0.17 -4.23
CA GLY A 88 -13.11 -0.12 -3.25
C GLY A 88 -12.58 -0.32 -1.82
N GLU A 89 -13.48 -0.27 -0.86
CA GLU A 89 -13.14 -0.30 0.57
C GLU A 89 -12.85 -1.72 1.10
N ARG A 90 -13.41 -2.75 0.46
CA ARG A 90 -13.35 -4.13 0.95
C ARG A 90 -12.30 -4.95 0.22
N ASN A 91 -11.38 -5.53 0.98
CA ASN A 91 -10.37 -6.46 0.48
C ASN A 91 -10.64 -7.88 1.01
N ILE A 92 -10.49 -8.88 0.15
CA ILE A 92 -10.60 -10.31 0.46
C ILE A 92 -9.31 -10.97 0.00
N THR A 93 -8.53 -11.51 0.92
CA THR A 93 -7.31 -12.24 0.59
C THR A 93 -7.66 -13.59 -0.03
N LEU A 94 -7.26 -13.82 -1.26
CA LEU A 94 -7.44 -15.09 -1.97
C LEU A 94 -6.23 -16.01 -1.79
N TYR A 95 -5.04 -15.43 -1.62
CA TYR A 95 -3.79 -16.15 -1.41
C TYR A 95 -2.76 -15.27 -0.69
N GLY A 96 -1.92 -15.89 0.13
CA GLY A 96 -0.81 -15.23 0.81
C GLY A 96 -1.25 -14.38 2.01
N LYS A 97 -0.40 -13.40 2.37
CA LYS A 97 -0.57 -12.57 3.59
C LYS A 97 -1.62 -11.46 3.46
N GLY A 98 -2.04 -11.12 2.24
CA GLY A 98 -2.90 -9.96 1.97
C GLY A 98 -2.17 -8.62 1.97
N PHE A 99 -0.84 -8.65 2.00
CA PHE A 99 0.06 -7.50 1.89
C PHE A 99 1.42 -7.96 1.38
N ILE A 100 2.25 -7.04 0.97
CA ILE A 100 3.69 -7.27 0.75
C ILE A 100 4.51 -6.42 1.69
N GLU A 101 5.77 -6.76 1.82
CA GLU A 101 6.76 -5.99 2.59
C GLU A 101 7.80 -5.44 1.65
N ASP A 102 8.35 -4.28 2.01
CA ASP A 102 9.52 -3.72 1.33
C ASP A 102 10.39 -2.95 2.32
N THR A 103 11.65 -2.75 1.97
CA THR A 103 12.62 -2.05 2.83
C THR A 103 13.03 -0.74 2.18
N LEU A 104 13.05 0.33 2.98
CA LEU A 104 13.48 1.67 2.58
C LEU A 104 14.28 2.31 3.73
N CYS A 105 15.49 2.79 3.46
CA CYS A 105 16.39 3.36 4.48
C CYS A 105 16.54 2.47 5.73
N GLY A 106 16.62 1.16 5.57
CA GLY A 106 16.76 0.21 6.68
C GLY A 106 15.48 -0.10 7.46
N CYS A 107 14.37 0.57 7.18
CA CYS A 107 13.07 0.26 7.78
C CYS A 107 12.24 -0.65 6.86
N THR A 108 11.58 -1.65 7.43
CA THR A 108 10.68 -2.55 6.70
C THR A 108 9.24 -2.05 6.82
N PHE A 109 8.58 -1.91 5.68
CA PHE A 109 7.21 -1.42 5.58
C PHE A 109 6.27 -2.49 5.05
N ARG A 110 5.13 -2.64 5.73
CA ARG A 110 3.99 -3.38 5.23
C ARG A 110 3.22 -2.48 4.26
N LEU A 111 2.93 -3.02 3.08
CA LEU A 111 2.21 -2.36 1.99
C LEU A 111 0.91 -3.10 1.73
N SER A 112 -0.22 -2.50 2.07
CA SER A 112 -1.56 -3.00 1.72
C SER A 112 -1.95 -2.51 0.30
N PRO A 113 -3.06 -2.99 -0.30
CA PRO A 113 -3.48 -2.56 -1.64
C PRO A 113 -3.58 -1.05 -1.80
N ALA A 114 -4.12 -0.35 -0.81
CA ALA A 114 -4.35 1.10 -0.84
C ALA A 114 -3.18 1.94 -0.29
N SER A 115 -2.13 1.32 0.25
CA SER A 115 -0.99 2.07 0.81
C SER A 115 -0.30 2.90 -0.26
N PHE A 116 -0.12 4.19 0.00
CA PHE A 116 0.80 4.99 -0.80
C PHE A 116 2.24 4.61 -0.44
N TYR A 117 3.04 4.33 -1.45
CA TYR A 117 4.46 4.05 -1.31
C TYR A 117 5.19 4.56 -2.55
N GLN A 118 6.34 5.17 -2.36
CA GLN A 118 7.09 5.81 -3.44
C GLN A 118 7.53 4.79 -4.50
N VAL A 119 7.28 5.11 -5.77
CA VAL A 119 7.52 4.20 -6.89
C VAL A 119 9.00 4.05 -7.28
N ASN A 120 9.85 4.96 -6.82
CA ASN A 120 11.30 4.94 -7.06
C ASN A 120 12.06 4.93 -5.72
N PRO A 121 12.26 3.77 -5.10
CA PRO A 121 12.89 3.66 -3.78
C PRO A 121 14.30 4.24 -3.74
N VAL A 122 15.10 4.03 -4.78
CA VAL A 122 16.47 4.55 -4.86
C VAL A 122 16.52 6.08 -4.75
N GLN A 123 15.64 6.77 -5.46
CA GLN A 123 15.57 8.24 -5.37
C GLN A 123 14.91 8.69 -4.06
N THR A 124 13.96 7.92 -3.56
CA THR A 124 13.29 8.20 -2.28
C THR A 124 14.29 8.14 -1.12
N GLU A 125 15.16 7.14 -1.08
CA GLU A 125 16.22 7.05 -0.06
C GLU A 125 17.14 8.29 -0.09
N LYS A 126 17.60 8.68 -1.28
CA LYS A 126 18.42 9.89 -1.44
C LYS A 126 17.70 11.15 -0.98
N LEU A 127 16.40 11.26 -1.32
CA LEU A 127 15.56 12.40 -0.92
C LEU A 127 15.42 12.46 0.60
N TYR A 128 15.06 11.35 1.25
CA TYR A 128 14.85 11.30 2.69
C TYR A 128 16.15 11.54 3.46
N GLN A 129 17.25 10.92 3.06
CA GLN A 129 18.55 11.14 3.66
C GLN A 129 18.99 12.61 3.52
N LYS A 130 18.75 13.23 2.36
CA LYS A 130 19.03 14.65 2.14
C LYS A 130 18.16 15.54 3.03
N ALA A 131 16.87 15.26 3.13
CA ALA A 131 15.94 16.01 3.97
C ALA A 131 16.36 15.97 5.45
N ILE A 132 16.66 14.78 5.97
CA ILE A 132 17.14 14.58 7.34
C ILE A 132 18.45 15.35 7.58
N LYS A 133 19.40 15.25 6.65
CA LYS A 133 20.66 16.01 6.75
C LYS A 133 20.45 17.53 6.74
N MET A 134 19.54 18.04 5.90
CA MET A 134 19.23 19.46 5.83
C MET A 134 18.51 19.97 7.08
N ALA A 135 17.74 19.14 7.74
CA ALA A 135 17.06 19.47 9.00
C ALA A 135 18.04 19.67 10.17
N LYS A 136 19.31 19.23 10.05
CA LYS A 136 20.36 19.38 11.08
C LYS A 136 19.91 18.91 12.47
N LEU A 137 19.21 17.81 12.52
CA LEU A 137 18.65 17.24 13.76
C LEU A 137 19.78 16.89 14.74
N GLN A 138 19.58 17.20 16.04
CA GLN A 138 20.53 16.97 17.12
C GLN A 138 20.08 15.86 18.08
N GLY A 139 18.92 15.25 17.82
CA GLY A 139 18.36 14.18 18.66
C GLY A 139 17.36 14.64 19.72
N GLU A 140 17.25 15.95 19.97
CA GLU A 140 16.35 16.50 21.00
C GLU A 140 15.05 17.07 20.44
N GLU A 141 14.92 17.13 19.13
CA GLU A 141 13.77 17.73 18.47
C GLU A 141 12.54 16.84 18.52
N LYS A 142 11.38 17.49 18.46
CA LYS A 142 10.10 16.89 18.08
C LYS A 142 9.81 17.25 16.63
N VAL A 143 9.56 16.24 15.81
CA VAL A 143 9.25 16.41 14.39
C VAL A 143 7.80 16.05 14.12
N ILE A 144 7.13 16.84 13.31
CA ILE A 144 5.77 16.54 12.83
C ILE A 144 5.87 15.99 11.42
N ASP A 145 5.37 14.76 11.22
CA ASP A 145 5.15 14.14 9.92
C ASP A 145 3.68 14.34 9.55
N ALA A 146 3.40 15.45 8.90
CA ALA A 146 2.06 15.78 8.43
C ALA A 146 1.75 14.99 7.15
N TYR A 147 0.55 14.40 7.08
CA TYR A 147 0.12 13.51 5.97
C TYR A 147 1.01 12.26 5.87
N CYS A 148 1.26 11.61 7.00
CA CYS A 148 2.30 10.59 7.13
C CYS A 148 2.04 9.30 6.33
N GLY A 149 0.82 9.07 5.83
CA GLY A 149 0.45 7.83 5.15
C GLY A 149 0.73 6.62 6.02
N ILE A 150 1.52 5.68 5.53
CA ILE A 150 1.95 4.48 6.27
C ILE A 150 3.17 4.74 7.16
N GLY A 151 3.55 6.01 7.36
CA GLY A 151 4.59 6.45 8.28
C GLY A 151 6.01 6.41 7.73
N THR A 152 6.21 6.39 6.40
CA THR A 152 7.54 6.15 5.83
C THR A 152 8.59 7.15 6.30
N ILE A 153 8.37 8.45 6.12
CA ILE A 153 9.40 9.46 6.47
C ILE A 153 9.54 9.62 7.99
N GLY A 154 8.43 9.62 8.72
CA GLY A 154 8.44 9.76 10.18
C GLY A 154 9.18 8.61 10.87
N LEU A 155 8.95 7.36 10.42
CA LEU A 155 9.64 6.20 10.98
C LEU A 155 11.13 6.20 10.65
N ILE A 156 11.52 6.59 9.44
CA ILE A 156 12.94 6.71 9.06
C ILE A 156 13.62 7.83 9.85
N ALA A 157 12.94 8.97 10.07
CA ALA A 157 13.47 10.09 10.83
C ALA A 157 13.55 9.82 12.35
N SER A 158 12.80 8.85 12.85
CA SER A 158 12.67 8.59 14.30
C SER A 158 14.00 8.31 15.01
N SER A 159 14.98 7.75 14.30
CA SER A 159 16.33 7.49 14.84
C SER A 159 17.19 8.75 15.03
N HIS A 160 16.74 9.89 14.52
CA HIS A 160 17.49 11.16 14.55
C HIS A 160 16.85 12.21 15.47
N VAL A 161 15.74 11.89 16.13
CA VAL A 161 14.93 12.83 16.90
C VAL A 161 14.46 12.24 18.22
N LYS A 162 14.06 13.09 19.16
CA LYS A 162 13.48 12.68 20.43
C LYS A 162 12.10 12.06 20.25
N GLU A 163 11.27 12.67 19.42
CA GLU A 163 9.89 12.24 19.20
C GLU A 163 9.42 12.62 17.79
N VAL A 164 8.64 11.73 17.16
CA VAL A 164 7.89 12.02 15.94
C VAL A 164 6.39 12.04 16.25
N ILE A 165 5.71 13.05 15.76
CA ILE A 165 4.25 13.18 15.79
C ILE A 165 3.75 13.01 14.37
N SER A 166 3.13 11.88 14.08
CA SER A 166 2.62 11.54 12.75
C SER A 166 1.10 11.73 12.68
N VAL A 167 0.64 12.49 11.68
CA VAL A 167 -0.78 12.81 11.48
C VAL A 167 -1.23 12.35 10.11
N GLU A 168 -2.34 11.62 10.05
CA GLU A 168 -2.91 11.09 8.80
C GLU A 168 -4.44 11.03 8.90
N LEU A 169 -5.10 11.43 7.83
CA LEU A 169 -6.56 11.43 7.77
C LEU A 169 -7.13 10.02 7.58
N ASN A 170 -6.46 9.20 6.78
CA ASN A 170 -6.92 7.86 6.43
C ASN A 170 -6.67 6.87 7.58
N LYS A 171 -7.74 6.36 8.15
CA LYS A 171 -7.71 5.41 9.28
C LYS A 171 -6.90 4.14 8.99
N ASP A 172 -6.97 3.62 7.76
CA ASP A 172 -6.28 2.37 7.42
C ASP A 172 -4.78 2.61 7.21
N ALA A 173 -4.40 3.78 6.69
CA ALA A 173 -3.00 4.20 6.63
C ALA A 173 -2.41 4.38 8.04
N VAL A 174 -3.16 4.97 8.99
CA VAL A 174 -2.72 5.07 10.40
C VAL A 174 -2.51 3.69 11.02
N LYS A 175 -3.40 2.72 10.77
CA LYS A 175 -3.21 1.34 11.23
C LYS A 175 -1.93 0.71 10.68
N ASP A 176 -1.70 0.86 9.37
CA ASP A 176 -0.49 0.35 8.74
C ASP A 176 0.77 1.05 9.29
N ALA A 177 0.71 2.36 9.56
CA ALA A 177 1.81 3.10 10.18
C ALA A 177 2.16 2.58 11.59
N ILE A 178 1.15 2.31 12.41
CA ILE A 178 1.34 1.73 13.75
C ILE A 178 1.96 0.32 13.66
N ILE A 179 1.50 -0.50 12.71
CA ILE A 179 2.06 -1.83 12.46
C ILE A 179 3.52 -1.71 12.03
N ASN A 180 3.83 -0.75 11.14
CA ASN A 180 5.18 -0.49 10.65
C ASN A 180 6.11 -0.01 11.79
N ALA A 181 5.65 0.86 12.68
CA ALA A 181 6.42 1.26 13.86
C ALA A 181 6.78 0.05 14.75
N LYS A 182 5.78 -0.78 15.08
CA LYS A 182 5.99 -1.99 15.88
C LYS A 182 6.96 -2.97 15.22
N ARG A 183 6.82 -3.18 13.90
CA ARG A 183 7.68 -4.07 13.10
C ARG A 183 9.15 -3.67 13.15
N ASN A 184 9.41 -2.37 13.14
CA ASN A 184 10.76 -1.82 13.21
C ASN A 184 11.26 -1.57 14.65
N GLY A 185 10.48 -1.91 15.68
CA GLY A 185 10.85 -1.68 17.09
C GLY A 185 10.88 -0.20 17.48
N ILE A 186 10.25 0.68 16.69
CA ILE A 186 10.25 2.13 16.90
C ILE A 186 9.19 2.49 17.93
N LYS A 187 9.59 3.20 19.00
CA LYS A 187 8.74 3.53 20.15
C LYS A 187 8.51 5.03 20.35
N ASN A 188 9.30 5.88 19.71
CA ASN A 188 9.27 7.33 19.86
C ASN A 188 8.43 8.03 18.79
N VAL A 189 7.44 7.34 18.21
CA VAL A 189 6.49 7.89 17.25
C VAL A 189 5.09 7.80 17.81
N LYS A 190 4.35 8.92 17.79
CA LYS A 190 2.93 9.01 18.14
C LYS A 190 2.10 9.22 16.88
N PHE A 191 1.01 8.47 16.74
CA PHE A 191 0.13 8.55 15.58
C PHE A 191 -1.21 9.16 15.95
N TYR A 192 -1.66 10.11 15.15
CA TYR A 192 -2.96 10.76 15.29
C TYR A 192 -3.75 10.64 13.99
N GLN A 193 -4.99 10.18 14.10
CA GLN A 193 -5.91 10.20 12.97
C GLN A 193 -6.60 11.56 12.94
N GLY A 194 -6.45 12.32 11.86
CA GLY A 194 -7.08 13.61 11.70
C GLY A 194 -6.53 14.43 10.54
N ASP A 195 -7.13 15.58 10.34
CA ASP A 195 -6.66 16.57 9.38
C ASP A 195 -5.39 17.25 9.91
N ALA A 196 -4.30 17.14 9.17
CA ALA A 196 -2.99 17.65 9.59
C ALA A 196 -2.98 19.18 9.71
N GLY A 197 -3.72 19.90 8.86
CA GLY A 197 -3.82 21.35 8.93
C GLY A 197 -4.48 21.80 10.23
N LYS A 198 -5.62 21.20 10.58
CA LYS A 198 -6.32 21.47 11.84
C LYS A 198 -5.48 21.09 13.06
N PHE A 199 -4.77 19.96 12.97
CA PHE A 199 -3.88 19.50 14.04
C PHE A 199 -2.77 20.51 14.31
N MET A 200 -2.11 21.00 13.26
CA MET A 200 -1.02 22.00 13.39
C MET A 200 -1.51 23.33 13.93
N VAL A 201 -2.70 23.81 13.52
CA VAL A 201 -3.29 25.05 14.06
C VAL A 201 -3.54 24.90 15.56
N ASN A 202 -4.06 23.75 16.02
CA ASN A 202 -4.32 23.50 17.44
C ASN A 202 -3.05 23.36 18.29
N LEU A 203 -1.91 23.04 17.67
CA LEU A 203 -0.61 22.98 18.36
C LEU A 203 0.04 24.37 18.50
N ALA A 204 -0.31 25.32 17.63
CA ALA A 204 0.28 26.65 17.58
C ALA A 204 -0.44 27.67 18.49
N GLY A 205 -1.64 27.35 19.00
CA GLY A 205 -2.42 28.16 19.95
C GLY A 205 -2.34 27.64 21.37
#